data_bd523089686d9fdcffdac96d82156a72
#
_entry.id   bd523089686d9fdcffdac96d82156a72
#
_cell.length_a   1.000
_cell.length_b   1.000
_cell.length_c   1.000
_cell.angle_alpha   90.00
_cell.angle_beta   90.00
_cell.angle_gamma   90.00
#
_symmetry.space_group_name_H-M   'P 1'
#
loop_
_entity.id
_entity.type
_entity.pdbx_description
1 polymer ?
#
loop_
_entity_poly.entity_id
_entity_poly.type
_entity_poly.pdbx_seq_one_letter_code
_entity_poly.pdbx_strand_id
1 'polypeptide(L)'
;LKIVCGNCGTVFQRRSSQIGYVTWVCRTHDHHAADCPVGRIPEAEIHAAFLRMYHRLKSSTDIILAPALRQLNTLDTILRQNHPQMLAINRAIAEATEESHKISTLRANGLLDADICAARMNAISAKLTQLRGERRRLSENEALDETMDAIRKMTDVIKNGPEQMNIFDEDLFDSLVEKVIAESQTRIRFRLYGGLELAEQLEVATR
;
A
#
# COMPACT_ATOMS: atom_id res chain seq x y z
N LEU A 1 3.82 -11.44 -12.37
CA LEU A 1 4.76 -11.42 -11.24
C LEU A 1 5.56 -10.12 -11.23
N LYS A 2 5.54 -9.32 -10.13
CA LYS A 2 6.30 -8.08 -9.96
C LYS A 2 7.37 -8.26 -8.90
N ILE A 3 8.64 -8.27 -9.31
CA ILE A 3 9.79 -8.44 -8.40
C ILE A 3 10.63 -7.17 -8.40
N VAL A 4 10.94 -6.65 -7.21
CA VAL A 4 11.81 -5.48 -7.00
C VAL A 4 13.02 -5.87 -6.16
N CYS A 5 14.14 -5.26 -6.44
CA CYS A 5 15.36 -5.47 -5.67
C CYS A 5 15.27 -4.72 -4.32
N GLY A 6 15.47 -5.44 -3.22
CA GLY A 6 15.49 -4.84 -1.88
C GLY A 6 16.73 -3.97 -1.63
N ASN A 7 17.81 -4.15 -2.41
CA ASN A 7 19.03 -3.39 -2.26
C ASN A 7 19.03 -2.08 -3.08
N CYS A 8 18.72 -2.15 -4.39
CA CYS A 8 18.80 -0.99 -5.28
C CYS A 8 17.44 -0.46 -5.77
N GLY A 9 16.33 -1.07 -5.38
CA GLY A 9 14.97 -0.66 -5.75
C GLY A 9 14.56 -0.96 -7.21
N THR A 10 15.48 -1.45 -8.04
CA THR A 10 15.23 -1.68 -9.46
C THR A 10 14.38 -2.94 -9.69
N VAL A 11 13.57 -2.93 -10.73
CA VAL A 11 12.73 -4.07 -11.11
C VAL A 11 13.57 -5.20 -11.68
N PHE A 12 13.23 -6.44 -11.33
CA PHE A 12 13.82 -7.63 -11.91
C PHE A 12 13.28 -7.88 -13.31
N GLN A 13 14.10 -8.44 -14.18
CA GLN A 13 13.74 -8.90 -15.53
C GLN A 13 13.68 -10.42 -15.58
N ARG A 14 12.65 -10.93 -16.24
CA ARG A 14 12.50 -12.37 -16.50
C ARG A 14 13.40 -12.77 -17.67
N ARG A 15 14.20 -13.79 -17.51
CA ARG A 15 15.10 -14.36 -18.52
C ARG A 15 14.82 -15.84 -18.66
N SER A 16 14.55 -16.30 -19.87
CA SER A 16 14.41 -17.74 -20.18
C SER A 16 15.62 -18.22 -20.97
N SER A 17 16.13 -19.39 -20.63
CA SER A 17 17.15 -20.08 -21.39
C SER A 17 16.53 -20.92 -22.52
N GLN A 18 17.34 -21.34 -23.49
CA GLN A 18 16.90 -22.21 -24.60
C GLN A 18 16.40 -23.58 -24.14
N ILE A 19 16.84 -24.02 -22.93
CA ILE A 19 16.43 -25.30 -22.30
C ILE A 19 15.21 -25.12 -21.37
N GLY A 20 14.50 -23.99 -21.45
CA GLY A 20 13.27 -23.76 -20.67
C GLY A 20 13.49 -23.35 -19.21
N TYR A 21 14.74 -23.14 -18.78
CA TYR A 21 15.04 -22.67 -17.42
C TYR A 21 14.79 -21.17 -17.32
N VAL A 22 13.94 -20.76 -16.37
CA VAL A 22 13.56 -19.38 -16.17
C VAL A 22 14.19 -18.80 -14.90
N THR A 23 14.77 -17.61 -15.05
CA THR A 23 15.36 -16.86 -13.93
C THR A 23 14.89 -15.42 -13.95
N TRP A 24 14.87 -14.83 -12.78
CA TRP A 24 14.69 -13.40 -12.58
C TRP A 24 16.05 -12.78 -12.22
N VAL A 25 16.40 -11.65 -12.82
CA VAL A 25 17.67 -10.96 -12.58
C VAL A 25 17.43 -9.49 -12.29
N CYS A 26 18.12 -8.96 -11.28
CA CYS A 26 18.10 -7.52 -11.01
C CYS A 26 18.70 -6.77 -12.19
N ARG A 27 17.98 -5.79 -12.71
CA ARG A 27 18.42 -5.02 -13.89
C ARG A 27 19.73 -4.30 -13.65
N THR A 28 19.96 -3.74 -12.46
CA THR A 28 21.22 -3.10 -12.09
C THR A 28 22.36 -4.11 -12.06
N HIS A 29 22.15 -5.29 -11.45
CA HIS A 29 23.15 -6.36 -11.42
C HIS A 29 23.48 -6.90 -12.82
N ASP A 30 22.48 -7.01 -13.70
CA ASP A 30 22.67 -7.51 -15.07
C ASP A 30 23.53 -6.56 -15.92
N HIS A 31 23.48 -5.25 -15.65
CA HIS A 31 24.33 -4.24 -16.30
C HIS A 31 25.71 -4.11 -15.64
N HIS A 32 25.75 -4.02 -14.31
CA HIS A 32 26.96 -3.89 -13.51
C HIS A 32 26.81 -4.63 -12.19
N ALA A 33 27.42 -5.82 -12.11
CA ALA A 33 27.31 -6.69 -10.94
C ALA A 33 27.88 -6.06 -9.65
N ALA A 34 28.82 -5.13 -9.78
CA ALA A 34 29.40 -4.40 -8.64
C ALA A 34 28.41 -3.42 -7.99
N ASP A 35 27.42 -2.91 -8.74
CA ASP A 35 26.48 -1.89 -8.26
C ASP A 35 25.32 -2.50 -7.44
N CYS A 36 25.10 -3.81 -7.54
CA CYS A 36 24.07 -4.51 -6.78
C CYS A 36 24.47 -5.97 -6.51
N PRO A 37 24.51 -6.40 -5.24
CA PRO A 37 24.88 -7.77 -4.89
C PRO A 37 23.78 -8.81 -5.15
N VAL A 38 22.53 -8.36 -5.39
CA VAL A 38 21.39 -9.26 -5.61
C VAL A 38 21.38 -9.69 -7.08
N GLY A 39 21.85 -10.90 -7.33
CA GLY A 39 22.01 -11.47 -8.67
C GLY A 39 20.73 -12.12 -9.20
N ARG A 40 20.86 -13.37 -9.67
CA ARG A 40 19.79 -14.13 -10.31
C ARG A 40 19.05 -15.01 -9.29
N ILE A 41 17.73 -15.11 -9.47
CA ILE A 41 16.85 -15.97 -8.67
C ILE A 41 16.08 -16.88 -9.64
N PRO A 42 16.12 -18.20 -9.48
CA PRO A 42 15.30 -19.13 -10.26
C PRO A 42 13.80 -18.90 -10.02
N GLU A 43 12.99 -18.90 -11.08
CA GLU A 43 11.53 -18.73 -10.96
C GLU A 43 10.90 -19.86 -10.14
N ALA A 44 11.38 -21.09 -10.31
CA ALA A 44 10.92 -22.26 -9.56
C ALA A 44 11.07 -22.09 -8.04
N GLU A 45 12.16 -21.44 -7.58
CA GLU A 45 12.37 -21.17 -6.16
C GLU A 45 11.41 -20.13 -5.60
N ILE A 46 11.04 -19.13 -6.42
CA ILE A 46 10.02 -18.14 -6.03
C ILE A 46 8.65 -18.82 -5.90
N HIS A 47 8.32 -19.72 -6.84
CA HIS A 47 7.08 -20.50 -6.79
C HIS A 47 7.04 -21.42 -5.55
N ALA A 48 8.14 -22.13 -5.27
CA ALA A 48 8.24 -22.98 -4.08
C ALA A 48 8.13 -22.17 -2.79
N ALA A 49 8.75 -21.00 -2.73
CA ALA A 49 8.65 -20.09 -1.59
C ALA A 49 7.22 -19.57 -1.40
N PHE A 50 6.51 -19.26 -2.50
CA PHE A 50 5.09 -18.87 -2.43
C PHE A 50 4.22 -19.99 -1.87
N LEU A 51 4.41 -21.23 -2.30
CA LEU A 51 3.68 -22.39 -1.78
C LEU A 51 3.89 -22.57 -0.28
N ARG A 52 5.14 -22.45 0.21
CA ARG A 52 5.45 -22.51 1.65
C ARG A 52 4.77 -21.40 2.43
N MET A 53 4.85 -20.17 1.93
CA MET A 53 4.18 -19.00 2.53
C MET A 53 2.67 -19.21 2.59
N TYR A 54 2.05 -19.65 1.49
CA TYR A 54 0.61 -19.88 1.40
C TYR A 54 0.15 -20.93 2.42
N HIS A 55 0.83 -22.08 2.52
CA HIS A 55 0.49 -23.11 3.49
C HIS A 55 0.57 -22.61 4.94
N ARG A 56 1.58 -21.80 5.28
CA ARG A 56 1.67 -21.18 6.61
C ARG A 56 0.52 -20.21 6.87
N LEU A 57 0.18 -19.37 5.90
CA LEU A 57 -0.97 -18.47 6.04
C LEU A 57 -2.29 -19.23 6.19
N LYS A 58 -2.50 -20.27 5.38
CA LYS A 58 -3.70 -21.09 5.41
C LYS A 58 -3.86 -21.76 6.78
N SER A 59 -2.80 -22.38 7.30
CA SER A 59 -2.81 -23.04 8.61
C SER A 59 -2.97 -22.08 9.80
N SER A 60 -2.58 -20.80 9.61
CA SER A 60 -2.63 -19.77 10.68
C SER A 60 -3.84 -18.85 10.56
N THR A 61 -4.74 -19.08 9.60
CA THR A 61 -5.85 -18.17 9.29
C THR A 61 -6.75 -17.93 10.51
N ASP A 62 -7.15 -18.98 11.22
CA ASP A 62 -8.07 -18.87 12.35
C ASP A 62 -7.42 -18.33 13.62
N ILE A 63 -6.12 -18.53 13.78
CA ILE A 63 -5.38 -18.15 14.98
C ILE A 63 -4.89 -16.70 14.90
N ILE A 64 -4.47 -16.23 13.72
CA ILE A 64 -3.84 -14.92 13.55
C ILE A 64 -4.73 -13.97 12.76
N LEU A 65 -5.17 -14.36 11.55
CA LEU A 65 -5.87 -13.46 10.65
C LEU A 65 -7.29 -13.15 11.11
N ALA A 66 -8.03 -14.14 11.60
CA ALA A 66 -9.41 -13.93 12.04
C ALA A 66 -9.53 -13.02 13.28
N PRO A 67 -8.68 -13.12 14.32
CA PRO A 67 -8.68 -12.16 15.42
C PRO A 67 -8.27 -10.75 14.99
N ALA A 68 -7.24 -10.62 14.14
CA ALA A 68 -6.81 -9.33 13.60
C ALA A 68 -7.94 -8.64 12.82
N LEU A 69 -8.65 -9.37 11.97
CA LEU A 69 -9.82 -8.86 11.25
C LEU A 69 -10.93 -8.39 12.19
N ARG A 70 -11.20 -9.12 13.28
CA ARG A 70 -12.22 -8.67 14.25
C ARG A 70 -11.86 -7.34 14.89
N GLN A 71 -10.60 -7.15 15.27
CA GLN A 71 -10.12 -5.89 15.82
C GLN A 71 -10.19 -4.75 14.79
N LEU A 72 -9.78 -5.01 13.55
CA LEU A 72 -9.88 -4.05 12.45
C LEU A 72 -11.33 -3.66 12.16
N ASN A 73 -12.27 -4.62 12.13
CA ASN A 73 -13.70 -4.35 11.96
C ASN A 73 -14.27 -3.45 13.07
N THR A 74 -13.80 -3.61 14.30
CA THR A 74 -14.21 -2.76 15.41
C THR A 74 -13.71 -1.32 15.19
N LEU A 75 -12.45 -1.16 14.78
CA LEU A 75 -11.88 0.14 14.45
C LEU A 75 -12.60 0.80 13.26
N ASP A 76 -12.90 0.04 12.20
CA ASP A 76 -13.66 0.51 11.03
C ASP A 76 -15.02 1.05 11.43
N THR A 77 -15.74 0.35 12.31
CA THR A 77 -17.06 0.81 12.78
C THR A 77 -16.96 2.16 13.48
N ILE A 78 -15.93 2.36 14.29
CA ILE A 78 -15.68 3.63 15.00
C ILE A 78 -15.34 4.74 13.97
N LEU A 79 -14.54 4.44 12.95
CA LEU A 79 -14.11 5.40 11.94
C LEU A 79 -15.26 5.81 10.99
N ARG A 80 -16.10 4.85 10.58
CA ARG A 80 -17.29 5.13 9.72
C ARG A 80 -18.32 6.04 10.37
N GLN A 81 -18.40 6.05 11.70
CA GLN A 81 -19.27 6.99 12.42
C GLN A 81 -18.83 8.46 12.19
N ASN A 82 -17.62 8.70 11.75
CA ASN A 82 -17.06 10.03 11.48
C ASN A 82 -17.16 10.49 10.01
N HIS A 83 -17.64 9.63 9.08
CA HIS A 83 -17.72 9.96 7.64
C HIS A 83 -18.57 11.20 7.32
N PRO A 84 -19.69 11.51 7.99
CA PRO A 84 -20.45 12.74 7.79
C PRO A 84 -19.63 14.02 8.02
N GLN A 85 -18.57 13.93 8.83
CA GLN A 85 -17.69 15.07 9.12
C GLN A 85 -16.87 15.51 7.91
N MET A 86 -16.45 14.60 7.03
CA MET A 86 -15.69 14.95 5.83
C MET A 86 -16.49 15.86 4.90
N LEU A 87 -17.78 15.55 4.68
CA LEU A 87 -18.69 16.39 3.88
C LEU A 87 -18.89 17.77 4.51
N ALA A 88 -19.07 17.81 5.83
CA ALA A 88 -19.23 19.08 6.56
C ALA A 88 -17.96 19.95 6.47
N ILE A 89 -16.78 19.35 6.60
CA ILE A 89 -15.49 20.05 6.49
C ILE A 89 -15.27 20.58 5.06
N ASN A 90 -15.53 19.77 4.03
CA ASN A 90 -15.38 20.21 2.64
C ASN A 90 -16.30 21.39 2.33
N ARG A 91 -17.54 21.35 2.85
CA ARG A 91 -18.49 22.48 2.72
C ARG A 91 -17.98 23.72 3.44
N ALA A 92 -17.48 23.60 4.67
CA ALA A 92 -16.94 24.71 5.44
C ALA A 92 -15.69 25.33 4.77
N ILE A 93 -14.85 24.52 4.11
CA ILE A 93 -13.71 25.01 3.32
C ILE A 93 -14.19 25.80 2.11
N ALA A 94 -15.20 25.31 1.39
CA ALA A 94 -15.76 26.03 0.23
C ALA A 94 -16.35 27.36 0.64
N GLU A 95 -17.15 27.41 1.70
CA GLU A 95 -17.76 28.66 2.26
C GLU A 95 -16.68 29.68 2.69
N ALA A 96 -15.64 29.21 3.42
CA ALA A 96 -14.55 30.09 3.85
C ALA A 96 -13.73 30.62 2.66
N THR A 97 -13.55 29.83 1.61
CA THR A 97 -12.85 30.24 0.39
C THR A 97 -13.66 31.30 -0.38
N GLU A 98 -14.96 31.10 -0.50
CA GLU A 98 -15.88 32.06 -1.13
C GLU A 98 -15.92 33.39 -0.35
N GLU A 99 -15.95 33.34 0.99
CA GLU A 99 -15.87 34.51 1.85
C GLU A 99 -14.57 35.28 1.63
N SER A 100 -13.43 34.58 1.56
CA SER A 100 -12.13 35.18 1.25
C SER A 100 -12.14 35.92 -0.09
N HIS A 101 -12.75 35.33 -1.12
CA HIS A 101 -12.86 35.93 -2.44
C HIS A 101 -13.74 37.19 -2.40
N LYS A 102 -14.89 37.15 -1.72
CA LYS A 102 -15.80 38.32 -1.55
C LYS A 102 -15.09 39.48 -0.86
N ILE A 103 -14.33 39.22 0.21
CA ILE A 103 -13.59 40.26 0.94
C ILE A 103 -12.50 40.88 0.04
N SER A 104 -11.78 40.04 -0.73
CA SER A 104 -10.77 40.54 -1.68
C SER A 104 -11.38 41.44 -2.76
N THR A 105 -12.55 41.07 -3.28
CA THR A 105 -13.27 41.87 -4.28
C THR A 105 -13.76 43.22 -3.69
N LEU A 106 -14.32 43.19 -2.48
CA LEU A 106 -14.77 44.43 -1.80
C LEU A 106 -13.60 45.38 -1.54
N ARG A 107 -12.43 44.84 -1.16
CA ARG A 107 -11.22 45.66 -1.02
C ARG A 107 -10.77 46.29 -2.35
N ALA A 108 -10.73 45.50 -3.42
CA ALA A 108 -10.33 45.95 -4.75
C ALA A 108 -11.24 47.08 -5.26
N ASN A 109 -12.52 47.04 -4.89
CA ASN A 109 -13.51 48.08 -5.24
C ASN A 109 -13.51 49.27 -4.28
N GLY A 110 -12.60 49.32 -3.30
CA GLY A 110 -12.51 50.41 -2.33
C GLY A 110 -13.67 50.48 -1.31
N LEU A 111 -14.45 49.42 -1.19
CA LEU A 111 -15.64 49.32 -0.33
C LEU A 111 -15.33 48.82 1.09
N LEU A 112 -14.08 48.40 1.35
CA LEU A 112 -13.66 47.89 2.64
C LEU A 112 -12.32 48.51 3.07
N ASP A 113 -12.27 48.95 4.33
CA ASP A 113 -11.05 49.48 4.97
C ASP A 113 -9.95 48.43 5.01
N ALA A 114 -8.69 48.88 4.87
CA ALA A 114 -7.53 47.99 4.76
C ALA A 114 -7.31 47.18 6.04
N ASP A 115 -7.47 47.76 7.22
CA ASP A 115 -7.23 47.12 8.51
C ASP A 115 -8.33 46.09 8.81
N ILE A 116 -9.58 46.42 8.49
CA ILE A 116 -10.72 45.52 8.61
C ILE A 116 -10.55 44.32 7.65
N CYS A 117 -10.09 44.61 6.41
CA CYS A 117 -9.82 43.56 5.44
C CYS A 117 -8.72 42.63 5.94
N ALA A 118 -7.60 43.15 6.44
CA ALA A 118 -6.50 42.35 6.94
C ALA A 118 -6.93 41.46 8.13
N ALA A 119 -7.67 42.01 9.08
CA ALA A 119 -8.18 41.26 10.23
C ALA A 119 -9.09 40.09 9.79
N ARG A 120 -10.03 40.33 8.86
CA ARG A 120 -10.93 39.31 8.34
C ARG A 120 -10.17 38.22 7.53
N MET A 121 -9.24 38.65 6.67
CA MET A 121 -8.41 37.71 5.89
C MET A 121 -7.56 36.80 6.78
N ASN A 122 -6.98 37.33 7.88
CA ASN A 122 -6.24 36.54 8.84
C ASN A 122 -7.13 35.53 9.55
N ALA A 123 -8.35 35.92 9.95
CA ALA A 123 -9.30 34.99 10.58
C ALA A 123 -9.72 33.86 9.63
N ILE A 124 -9.99 34.17 8.36
CA ILE A 124 -10.35 33.18 7.34
C ILE A 124 -9.16 32.25 7.06
N SER A 125 -7.94 32.79 6.96
CA SER A 125 -6.73 31.99 6.76
C SER A 125 -6.50 31.01 7.90
N ALA A 126 -6.67 31.43 9.15
CA ALA A 126 -6.58 30.55 10.33
C ALA A 126 -7.65 29.43 10.28
N LYS A 127 -8.91 29.79 9.96
CA LYS A 127 -10.01 28.83 9.79
C LYS A 127 -9.74 27.82 8.69
N LEU A 128 -9.24 28.26 7.52
CA LEU A 128 -8.87 27.37 6.42
C LEU A 128 -7.73 26.43 6.79
N THR A 129 -6.73 26.90 7.54
CA THR A 129 -5.62 26.09 8.02
C THR A 129 -6.12 24.99 8.97
N GLN A 130 -7.00 25.35 9.91
CA GLN A 130 -7.62 24.38 10.81
C GLN A 130 -8.42 23.32 10.05
N LEU A 131 -9.36 23.74 9.18
CA LEU A 131 -10.21 22.84 8.40
C LEU A 131 -9.43 21.90 7.48
N ARG A 132 -8.34 22.39 6.86
CA ARG A 132 -7.44 21.55 6.06
C ARG A 132 -6.69 20.54 6.91
N GLY A 133 -6.30 20.88 8.12
CA GLY A 133 -5.70 19.97 9.09
C GLY A 133 -6.67 18.86 9.50
N GLU A 134 -7.92 19.22 9.81
CA GLU A 134 -8.98 18.26 10.14
C GLU A 134 -9.30 17.32 8.97
N ARG A 135 -9.42 17.87 7.74
CA ARG A 135 -9.61 17.10 6.52
C ARG A 135 -8.49 16.09 6.30
N ARG A 136 -7.23 16.50 6.48
CA ARG A 136 -6.08 15.61 6.34
C ARG A 136 -6.13 14.44 7.33
N ARG A 137 -6.48 14.70 8.59
CA ARG A 137 -6.64 13.63 9.62
C ARG A 137 -7.73 12.63 9.25
N LEU A 138 -8.84 13.11 8.69
CA LEU A 138 -9.92 12.23 8.23
C LEU A 138 -9.53 11.46 6.97
N SER A 139 -8.76 12.05 6.05
CA SER A 139 -8.25 11.37 4.85
C SER A 139 -7.21 10.28 5.18
N GLU A 140 -6.47 10.44 6.26
CA GLU A 140 -5.60 9.35 6.79
C GLU A 140 -6.43 8.14 7.22
N ASN A 141 -7.69 8.34 7.62
CA ASN A 141 -8.64 7.27 7.92
C ASN A 141 -9.19 6.57 6.65
N GLU A 142 -9.37 7.28 5.53
CA GLU A 142 -9.75 6.65 4.24
C GLU A 142 -8.67 5.68 3.73
N ALA A 143 -7.39 6.05 3.88
CA ALA A 143 -6.29 5.13 3.55
C ALA A 143 -6.28 3.88 4.43
N LEU A 144 -6.79 3.98 5.66
CA LEU A 144 -6.99 2.84 6.55
C LEU A 144 -8.11 1.93 6.03
N ASP A 145 -9.22 2.49 5.53
CA ASP A 145 -10.35 1.75 4.95
C ASP A 145 -9.92 0.91 3.74
N GLU A 146 -9.13 1.47 2.82
CA GLU A 146 -8.58 0.74 1.67
C GLU A 146 -7.70 -0.43 2.12
N THR A 147 -6.85 -0.19 3.13
CA THR A 147 -5.98 -1.23 3.70
C THR A 147 -6.80 -2.34 4.34
N MET A 148 -7.86 -2.00 5.06
CA MET A 148 -8.74 -2.97 5.71
C MET A 148 -9.53 -3.81 4.71
N ASP A 149 -10.04 -3.20 3.66
CA ASP A 149 -10.73 -3.91 2.57
C ASP A 149 -9.77 -4.85 1.83
N ALA A 150 -8.52 -4.44 1.63
CA ALA A 150 -7.48 -5.30 1.07
C ALA A 150 -7.18 -6.50 1.98
N ILE A 151 -7.07 -6.30 3.29
CA ILE A 151 -6.88 -7.39 4.27
C ILE A 151 -8.08 -8.34 4.30
N ARG A 152 -9.31 -7.83 4.24
CA ARG A 152 -10.53 -8.65 4.17
C ARG A 152 -10.52 -9.54 2.93
N LYS A 153 -10.32 -8.95 1.75
CA LYS A 153 -10.23 -9.67 0.47
C LYS A 153 -9.14 -10.73 0.51
N MET A 154 -7.93 -10.38 0.98
CA MET A 154 -6.83 -11.32 1.14
C MET A 154 -7.21 -12.49 2.05
N THR A 155 -7.86 -12.21 3.18
CA THR A 155 -8.28 -13.28 4.12
C THR A 155 -9.35 -14.17 3.52
N ASP A 156 -10.31 -13.61 2.79
CA ASP A 156 -11.35 -14.37 2.10
C ASP A 156 -10.75 -15.26 1.00
N VAL A 157 -9.78 -14.77 0.24
CA VAL A 157 -9.04 -15.56 -0.75
C VAL A 157 -8.30 -16.72 -0.09
N ILE A 158 -7.63 -16.48 1.05
CA ILE A 158 -6.93 -17.55 1.78
C ILE A 158 -7.93 -18.57 2.35
N LYS A 159 -9.03 -18.13 2.96
CA LYS A 159 -10.05 -19.03 3.54
C LYS A 159 -10.70 -19.92 2.49
N ASN A 160 -11.08 -19.35 1.36
CA ASN A 160 -11.78 -20.06 0.29
C ASN A 160 -10.84 -20.81 -0.67
N GLY A 161 -9.55 -20.53 -0.59
CA GLY A 161 -8.54 -21.18 -1.41
C GLY A 161 -8.28 -22.64 -0.99
N PRO A 162 -7.51 -23.40 -1.78
CA PRO A 162 -7.25 -24.81 -1.55
C PRO A 162 -6.50 -25.04 -0.23
N GLU A 163 -6.81 -26.17 0.45
CA GLU A 163 -6.12 -26.57 1.70
C GLU A 163 -4.66 -26.91 1.46
N GLN A 164 -4.37 -27.52 0.31
CA GLN A 164 -3.02 -27.89 -0.10
C GLN A 164 -2.79 -27.54 -1.56
N MET A 165 -1.64 -26.95 -1.83
CA MET A 165 -1.18 -26.60 -3.16
C MET A 165 0.20 -27.24 -3.41
N ASN A 166 0.29 -28.06 -4.46
CA ASN A 166 1.56 -28.66 -4.89
C ASN A 166 2.08 -28.01 -6.18
N ILE A 167 1.26 -27.21 -6.85
CA ILE A 167 1.59 -26.55 -8.11
C ILE A 167 1.31 -25.06 -7.92
N PHE A 168 2.19 -24.22 -8.44
CA PHE A 168 2.02 -22.76 -8.43
C PHE A 168 0.80 -22.37 -9.25
N ASP A 169 -0.04 -21.52 -8.68
CA ASP A 169 -1.23 -20.96 -9.28
C ASP A 169 -1.02 -19.44 -9.43
N GLU A 170 -0.97 -18.96 -10.67
CA GLU A 170 -0.70 -17.56 -10.98
C GLU A 170 -1.86 -16.65 -10.57
N ASP A 171 -3.10 -17.09 -10.75
CA ASP A 171 -4.29 -16.29 -10.39
C ASP A 171 -4.38 -16.09 -8.88
N LEU A 172 -4.11 -17.16 -8.12
CA LEU A 172 -4.05 -17.08 -6.66
C LEU A 172 -2.87 -16.22 -6.20
N PHE A 173 -1.71 -16.35 -6.84
CA PHE A 173 -0.55 -15.50 -6.55
C PHE A 173 -0.89 -14.02 -6.77
N ASP A 174 -1.44 -13.65 -7.91
CA ASP A 174 -1.77 -12.27 -8.26
C ASP A 174 -2.91 -11.71 -7.40
N SER A 175 -3.77 -12.56 -6.84
CA SER A 175 -4.81 -12.15 -5.90
C SER A 175 -4.29 -11.84 -4.48
N LEU A 176 -3.15 -12.42 -4.09
CA LEU A 176 -2.57 -12.29 -2.76
C LEU A 176 -1.36 -11.36 -2.70
N VAL A 177 -0.49 -11.38 -3.72
CA VAL A 177 0.81 -10.74 -3.70
C VAL A 177 0.82 -9.43 -4.49
N GLU A 178 1.03 -8.34 -3.80
CA GLU A 178 1.21 -7.02 -4.43
C GLU A 178 2.57 -6.95 -5.15
N LYS A 179 3.64 -7.43 -4.49
CA LYS A 179 4.99 -7.49 -5.05
C LYS A 179 5.90 -8.43 -4.27
N VAL A 180 6.96 -8.89 -4.94
CA VAL A 180 8.06 -9.63 -4.32
C VAL A 180 9.27 -8.71 -4.18
N ILE A 181 9.89 -8.70 -3.01
CA ILE A 181 11.09 -7.94 -2.70
C ILE A 181 12.24 -8.92 -2.56
N ALA A 182 13.22 -8.88 -3.47
CA ALA A 182 14.40 -9.72 -3.43
C ALA A 182 15.46 -9.06 -2.53
N GLU A 183 15.64 -9.57 -1.30
CA GLU A 183 16.62 -9.04 -0.34
C GLU A 183 18.03 -9.57 -0.64
N SER A 184 18.12 -10.83 -1.09
CA SER A 184 19.35 -11.48 -1.53
C SER A 184 19.03 -12.58 -2.56
N GLN A 185 20.04 -13.32 -3.02
CA GLN A 185 19.83 -14.50 -3.87
C GLN A 185 19.13 -15.65 -3.16
N THR A 186 19.17 -15.67 -1.82
CA THR A 186 18.61 -16.74 -0.98
C THR A 186 17.45 -16.30 -0.12
N ARG A 187 17.04 -15.03 -0.20
CA ARG A 187 15.97 -14.50 0.65
C ARG A 187 15.11 -13.52 -0.12
N ILE A 188 13.81 -13.78 -0.09
CA ILE A 188 12.78 -12.89 -0.64
C ILE A 188 11.76 -12.55 0.42
N ARG A 189 11.02 -11.47 0.17
CA ARG A 189 9.87 -11.06 0.97
C ARG A 189 8.69 -10.86 0.06
N PHE A 190 7.58 -11.52 0.37
CA PHE A 190 6.29 -11.27 -0.26
C PHE A 190 5.59 -10.14 0.48
N ARG A 191 5.24 -9.09 -0.25
CA ARG A 191 4.32 -8.07 0.23
C ARG A 191 2.94 -8.38 -0.31
N LEU A 192 2.02 -8.66 0.60
CA LEU A 192 0.65 -9.01 0.30
C LEU A 192 -0.22 -7.75 0.22
N TYR A 193 -1.36 -7.86 -0.45
CA TYR A 193 -2.37 -6.82 -0.39
C TYR A 193 -2.78 -6.58 1.06
N GLY A 194 -2.92 -5.29 1.47
CA GLY A 194 -3.12 -4.93 2.87
C GLY A 194 -1.83 -4.71 3.66
N GLY A 195 -0.64 -4.83 3.01
CA GLY A 195 0.64 -4.41 3.55
C GLY A 195 1.37 -5.45 4.42
N LEU A 196 0.81 -6.68 4.59
CA LEU A 196 1.51 -7.76 5.30
C LEU A 196 2.74 -8.20 4.51
N GLU A 197 3.88 -8.27 5.18
CA GLU A 197 5.15 -8.73 4.59
C GLU A 197 5.64 -10.01 5.25
N LEU A 198 5.92 -11.02 4.43
CA LEU A 198 6.36 -12.34 4.85
C LEU A 198 7.66 -12.71 4.15
N ALA A 199 8.71 -13.00 4.93
CA ALA A 199 10.01 -13.40 4.41
C ALA A 199 10.08 -14.92 4.22
N GLU A 200 10.71 -15.32 3.11
CA GLU A 200 10.98 -16.73 2.76
C GLU A 200 12.45 -16.91 2.36
N GLN A 201 12.98 -18.06 2.75
CA GLN A 201 14.29 -18.50 2.28
C GLN A 201 14.13 -19.27 0.96
N LEU A 202 15.05 -19.02 0.03
CA LEU A 202 15.13 -19.76 -1.24
C LEU A 202 16.17 -20.87 -1.11
N GLU A 203 15.82 -22.05 -1.57
CA GLU A 203 16.72 -23.19 -1.64
C GLU A 203 17.53 -23.12 -2.94
N VAL A 204 18.43 -22.13 -3.04
CA VAL A 204 19.31 -22.04 -4.20
C VAL A 204 20.37 -23.14 -4.09
N ALA A 205 20.28 -24.14 -4.96
CA ALA A 205 21.34 -25.13 -5.08
C ALA A 205 22.65 -24.42 -5.38
N THR A 206 23.56 -24.41 -4.43
CA THR A 206 24.96 -24.02 -4.63
C THR A 206 25.56 -25.00 -5.65
N ARG A 207 25.79 -24.51 -6.88
CA ARG A 207 26.64 -25.21 -7.86
C ARG A 207 28.09 -24.92 -7.59
#